data_e9edbc5f541ef89ec7ce9145ef6fdff5
#
_entry.id   e9edbc5f541ef89ec7ce9145ef6fdff5
#
_cell.length_a   1.000
_cell.length_b   1.000
_cell.length_c   1.000
_cell.angle_alpha   90.00
_cell.angle_beta   90.00
_cell.angle_gamma   90.00
#
_symmetry.space_group_name_H-M   'P 1'
#
loop_
_entity.id
_entity.type
_entity.pdbx_description
1 polymer ?
#
loop_
_entity_poly.entity_id
_entity_poly.type
_entity_poly.pdbx_seq_one_letter_code
_entity_poly.pdbx_strand_id
1 'polypeptide(L)'
;MFSWQQPTVVLLKEGTDTSQGKGQLLSNISACLAIAETLSSTLGPRGMDKLIVNDRGEAQITNDGATILKLLEIVHPAARTLVDIARAQDAEVGDGTTSVVLLAAQLLKEVRGYIEEGVSPHIIMKGFRQAAKLVCFTPLPIARSIG
;
A
#
# COMPACT_ATOMS: atom_id res chain seq x y z
N MET A 1 25.51 38.65 21.33
CA MET A 1 24.78 37.64 22.14
C MET A 1 24.44 36.49 21.21
N PHE A 2 25.31 35.48 21.14
CA PHE A 2 25.10 34.32 20.24
C PHE A 2 24.19 33.33 20.96
N SER A 3 22.98 33.17 20.45
CA SER A 3 22.04 32.15 20.89
C SER A 3 22.53 30.80 20.34
N TRP A 4 23.02 29.94 21.21
CA TRP A 4 23.28 28.54 20.91
C TRP A 4 21.95 27.81 20.81
N GLN A 5 21.46 27.60 19.59
CA GLN A 5 20.35 26.66 19.38
C GLN A 5 20.87 25.25 19.72
N GLN A 6 20.38 24.68 20.80
CA GLN A 6 20.64 23.29 21.13
C GLN A 6 20.02 22.43 20.03
N PRO A 7 20.75 21.43 19.50
CA PRO A 7 20.18 20.52 18.53
C PRO A 7 19.01 19.76 19.19
N THR A 8 17.86 19.79 18.53
CA THR A 8 16.69 19.01 18.97
C THR A 8 17.03 17.54 18.82
N VAL A 9 17.22 16.84 19.92
CA VAL A 9 17.43 15.39 19.93
C VAL A 9 16.07 14.74 19.65
N VAL A 10 15.92 14.16 18.48
CA VAL A 10 14.74 13.36 18.13
C VAL A 10 15.00 11.93 18.59
N LEU A 11 14.30 11.50 19.63
CA LEU A 11 14.32 10.12 20.09
C LEU A 11 13.37 9.31 19.19
N LEU A 12 13.92 8.42 18.39
CA LEU A 12 13.16 7.47 17.59
C LEU A 12 12.85 6.22 18.42
N LYS A 13 11.68 5.63 18.20
CA LYS A 13 11.30 4.37 18.83
C LYS A 13 12.27 3.26 18.38
N GLU A 14 12.62 2.36 19.28
CA GLU A 14 13.44 1.19 18.96
C GLU A 14 12.84 0.40 17.79
N GLY A 15 13.68 0.02 16.81
CA GLY A 15 13.24 -0.61 15.56
C GLY A 15 12.79 0.35 14.46
N THR A 16 12.91 1.69 14.65
CA THR A 16 12.64 2.65 13.59
C THR A 16 13.72 2.57 12.51
N ASP A 17 13.33 2.32 11.25
CA ASP A 17 14.23 2.36 10.11
C ASP A 17 14.69 3.80 9.86
N THR A 18 15.99 4.04 10.01
CA THR A 18 16.65 5.33 9.80
C THR A 18 17.31 5.45 8.44
N SER A 19 17.14 4.46 7.55
CA SER A 19 17.65 4.53 6.19
C SER A 19 17.07 5.73 5.45
N GLN A 20 17.86 6.33 4.58
CA GLN A 20 17.46 7.50 3.80
C GLN A 20 17.68 7.27 2.29
N GLY A 21 16.94 8.04 1.49
CA GLY A 21 17.11 8.03 0.03
C GLY A 21 16.55 6.77 -0.64
N LYS A 22 17.31 6.21 -1.56
CA LYS A 22 16.91 5.08 -2.41
C LYS A 22 16.61 3.80 -1.60
N GLY A 23 17.41 3.50 -0.58
CA GLY A 23 17.22 2.32 0.28
C GLY A 23 15.88 2.37 1.00
N GLN A 24 15.51 3.52 1.54
CA GLN A 24 14.22 3.72 2.20
C GLN A 24 13.03 3.55 1.23
N LEU A 25 13.16 4.05 0.00
CA LEU A 25 12.11 3.87 -1.01
C LEU A 25 11.90 2.40 -1.36
N LEU A 26 12.97 1.65 -1.53
CA LEU A 26 12.89 0.20 -1.81
C LEU A 26 12.33 -0.59 -0.62
N SER A 27 12.70 -0.23 0.60
CA SER A 27 12.13 -0.80 1.82
C SER A 27 10.62 -0.56 1.90
N ASN A 28 10.17 0.67 1.65
CA ASN A 28 8.76 1.05 1.62
C ASN A 28 7.97 0.24 0.59
N ILE A 29 8.50 0.08 -0.62
CA ILE A 29 7.88 -0.73 -1.68
C ILE A 29 7.79 -2.18 -1.25
N SER A 30 8.86 -2.76 -0.71
CA SER A 30 8.89 -4.16 -0.26
C SER A 30 7.85 -4.43 0.83
N ALA A 31 7.68 -3.51 1.77
CA ALA A 31 6.67 -3.61 2.81
C ALA A 31 5.23 -3.58 2.26
N CYS A 32 4.96 -2.72 1.27
CA CYS A 32 3.66 -2.68 0.59
C CYS A 32 3.39 -3.97 -0.21
N LEU A 33 4.40 -4.52 -0.89
CA LEU A 33 4.28 -5.76 -1.63
C LEU A 33 3.98 -6.95 -0.72
N ALA A 34 4.59 -7.03 0.46
CA ALA A 34 4.33 -8.11 1.43
C ALA A 34 2.85 -8.15 1.86
N ILE A 35 2.22 -6.98 2.07
CA ILE A 35 0.77 -6.92 2.36
C ILE A 35 -0.05 -7.41 1.17
N ALA A 36 0.29 -6.96 -0.03
CA ALA A 36 -0.43 -7.38 -1.23
C ALA A 36 -0.32 -8.87 -1.49
N GLU A 37 0.84 -9.48 -1.26
CA GLU A 37 1.03 -10.94 -1.36
C GLU A 37 0.10 -11.67 -0.39
N THR A 38 -0.03 -11.17 0.84
CA THR A 38 -0.96 -11.74 1.81
C THR A 38 -2.41 -11.70 1.33
N LEU A 39 -2.82 -10.64 0.64
CA LEU A 39 -4.20 -10.48 0.14
C LEU A 39 -4.44 -11.11 -1.24
N SER A 40 -3.40 -11.40 -2.02
CA SER A 40 -3.52 -11.79 -3.43
C SER A 40 -4.40 -13.02 -3.65
N SER A 41 -4.33 -13.99 -2.74
CA SER A 41 -5.10 -15.24 -2.83
C SER A 41 -6.58 -15.09 -2.46
N THR A 42 -7.02 -13.94 -1.95
CA THR A 42 -8.43 -13.70 -1.56
C THR A 42 -9.22 -12.98 -2.65
N LEU A 43 -8.56 -12.56 -3.75
CA LEU A 43 -9.22 -11.81 -4.81
C LEU A 43 -10.07 -12.68 -5.72
N GLY A 44 -11.28 -12.20 -5.99
CA GLY A 44 -12.17 -12.71 -7.04
C GLY A 44 -12.97 -13.96 -6.64
N PRO A 45 -13.71 -14.54 -7.60
CA PRO A 45 -14.67 -15.63 -7.33
C PRO A 45 -14.03 -16.96 -6.95
N ARG A 46 -12.72 -17.09 -7.15
CA ARG A 46 -11.91 -18.23 -6.70
C ARG A 46 -11.00 -17.87 -5.53
N GLY A 47 -11.29 -16.75 -4.86
CA GLY A 47 -10.56 -16.31 -3.69
C GLY A 47 -10.65 -17.35 -2.57
N MET A 48 -9.50 -17.57 -1.92
CA MET A 48 -9.38 -18.50 -0.79
C MET A 48 -9.50 -17.73 0.52
N ASP A 49 -10.11 -18.38 1.51
CA ASP A 49 -10.17 -17.85 2.86
C ASP A 49 -8.79 -17.86 3.52
N LYS A 50 -8.57 -16.91 4.40
CA LYS A 50 -7.39 -16.84 5.28
C LYS A 50 -7.76 -17.22 6.69
N LEU A 51 -6.95 -18.10 7.29
CA LEU A 51 -6.99 -18.35 8.71
C LEU A 51 -6.03 -17.39 9.42
N ILE A 52 -6.56 -16.53 10.24
CA ILE A 52 -5.79 -15.57 11.04
C ILE A 52 -5.94 -15.94 12.50
N VAL A 53 -4.82 -16.12 13.18
CA VAL A 53 -4.77 -16.42 14.61
C VAL A 53 -4.18 -15.20 15.32
N ASN A 54 -4.91 -14.66 16.29
CA ASN A 54 -4.43 -13.54 17.10
C ASN A 54 -3.57 -14.04 18.29
N ASP A 55 -2.94 -13.11 19.01
CA ASP A 55 -2.06 -13.42 20.14
C ASP A 55 -2.76 -14.13 21.29
N ARG A 56 -4.09 -14.11 21.32
CA ARG A 56 -4.93 -14.81 22.33
C ARG A 56 -5.28 -16.23 21.92
N GLY A 57 -4.81 -16.68 20.73
CA GLY A 57 -5.12 -18.00 20.19
C GLY A 57 -6.51 -18.10 19.54
N GLU A 58 -7.24 -17.00 19.38
CA GLU A 58 -8.52 -17.00 18.66
C GLU A 58 -8.26 -17.06 17.17
N ALA A 59 -8.90 -18.03 16.50
CA ALA A 59 -8.77 -18.23 15.06
C ALA A 59 -9.99 -17.65 14.34
N GLN A 60 -9.76 -16.82 13.34
CA GLN A 60 -10.78 -16.27 12.46
C GLN A 60 -10.52 -16.64 11.02
N ILE A 61 -11.54 -17.14 10.33
CA ILE A 61 -11.47 -17.48 8.90
C ILE A 61 -12.25 -16.41 8.14
N THR A 62 -11.60 -15.77 7.16
CA THR A 62 -12.21 -14.75 6.33
C THR A 62 -11.49 -14.62 4.99
N ASN A 63 -12.20 -14.18 3.95
CA ASN A 63 -11.63 -13.74 2.67
C ASN A 63 -11.78 -12.23 2.43
N ASP A 64 -12.46 -11.54 3.35
CA ASP A 64 -12.66 -10.10 3.25
C ASP A 64 -11.36 -9.32 3.52
N GLY A 65 -10.89 -8.59 2.51
CA GLY A 65 -9.65 -7.81 2.58
C GLY A 65 -9.67 -6.77 3.70
N ALA A 66 -10.80 -6.11 3.94
CA ALA A 66 -10.92 -5.12 5.01
C ALA A 66 -10.75 -5.76 6.39
N THR A 67 -11.37 -6.90 6.62
CA THR A 67 -11.27 -7.67 7.86
C THR A 67 -9.85 -8.20 8.06
N ILE A 68 -9.22 -8.76 7.02
CA ILE A 68 -7.83 -9.23 7.07
C ILE A 68 -6.89 -8.09 7.48
N LEU A 69 -7.01 -6.92 6.83
CA LEU A 69 -6.17 -5.76 7.12
C LEU A 69 -6.39 -5.15 8.51
N LYS A 70 -7.57 -5.34 9.10
CA LYS A 70 -7.85 -4.95 10.49
C LYS A 70 -7.18 -5.88 11.50
N LEU A 71 -7.09 -7.17 11.18
CA LEU A 71 -6.52 -8.19 12.05
C LEU A 71 -5.00 -8.28 11.97
N LEU A 72 -4.40 -7.83 10.86
CA LEU A 72 -2.95 -7.83 10.69
C LEU A 72 -2.29 -6.71 11.53
N GLU A 73 -1.32 -7.09 12.33
CA GLU A 73 -0.47 -6.14 13.05
C GLU A 73 0.62 -5.60 12.12
N ILE A 74 0.40 -4.40 11.59
CA ILE A 74 1.28 -3.78 10.61
C ILE A 74 2.15 -2.72 11.28
N VAL A 75 3.45 -2.99 11.34
CA VAL A 75 4.43 -2.12 11.99
C VAL A 75 4.99 -1.08 11.02
N HIS A 76 5.25 -1.47 9.76
CA HIS A 76 5.93 -0.60 8.79
C HIS A 76 5.06 0.59 8.36
N PRO A 77 5.58 1.85 8.42
CA PRO A 77 4.78 3.05 8.13
C PRO A 77 4.16 3.10 6.74
N ALA A 78 4.92 2.76 5.68
CA ALA A 78 4.41 2.75 4.31
C ALA A 78 3.31 1.73 4.10
N ALA A 79 3.45 0.54 4.68
CA ALA A 79 2.45 -0.50 4.65
C ALA A 79 1.17 -0.06 5.40
N ARG A 80 1.33 0.62 6.53
CA ARG A 80 0.21 1.20 7.29
C ARG A 80 -0.56 2.24 6.47
N THR A 81 0.15 3.12 5.75
CA THR A 81 -0.48 4.08 4.83
C THR A 81 -1.32 3.38 3.76
N LEU A 82 -0.81 2.27 3.17
CA LEU A 82 -1.56 1.48 2.19
C LEU A 82 -2.84 0.89 2.80
N VAL A 83 -2.77 0.41 4.04
CA VAL A 83 -3.93 -0.10 4.77
C VAL A 83 -4.95 1.01 5.06
N ASP A 84 -4.50 2.20 5.41
CA ASP A 84 -5.40 3.34 5.66
C ASP A 84 -6.13 3.77 4.38
N ILE A 85 -5.47 3.73 3.22
CA ILE A 85 -6.11 3.94 1.91
C ILE A 85 -7.18 2.86 1.65
N ALA A 86 -6.88 1.60 1.93
CA ALA A 86 -7.82 0.50 1.77
C ALA A 86 -9.03 0.62 2.71
N ARG A 87 -8.81 1.05 3.95
CA ARG A 87 -9.89 1.33 4.91
C ARG A 87 -10.78 2.50 4.47
N ALA A 88 -10.19 3.54 3.89
CA ALA A 88 -10.96 4.65 3.33
C ALA A 88 -11.85 4.17 2.17
N GLN A 89 -11.36 3.29 1.30
CA GLN A 89 -12.15 2.67 0.24
C GLN A 89 -13.33 1.86 0.81
N ASP A 90 -13.08 1.06 1.86
CA ASP A 90 -14.12 0.28 2.54
C ASP A 90 -15.20 1.19 3.16
N ALA A 91 -14.78 2.27 3.81
CA ALA A 91 -15.69 3.22 4.46
C ALA A 91 -16.55 4.01 3.46
N GLU A 92 -16.01 4.38 2.31
CA GLU A 92 -16.67 5.21 1.30
C GLU A 92 -17.57 4.39 0.35
N VAL A 93 -17.12 3.21 -0.05
CA VAL A 93 -17.73 2.39 -1.11
C VAL A 93 -18.25 1.06 -0.56
N GLY A 94 -17.60 0.49 0.45
CA GLY A 94 -17.92 -0.83 1.01
C GLY A 94 -17.48 -2.00 0.14
N ASP A 95 -16.72 -1.75 -0.93
CA ASP A 95 -16.24 -2.78 -1.87
C ASP A 95 -14.91 -2.37 -2.51
N GLY A 96 -14.20 -3.35 -3.12
CA GLY A 96 -12.97 -3.12 -3.85
C GLY A 96 -11.73 -2.94 -2.99
N THR A 97 -11.78 -3.17 -1.69
CA THR A 97 -10.67 -3.02 -0.74
C THR A 97 -9.44 -3.83 -1.17
N THR A 98 -9.62 -5.12 -1.46
CA THR A 98 -8.54 -5.99 -1.97
C THR A 98 -8.00 -5.50 -3.31
N SER A 99 -8.89 -5.09 -4.23
CA SER A 99 -8.51 -4.59 -5.56
C SER A 99 -7.63 -3.35 -5.48
N VAL A 100 -7.95 -2.39 -4.61
CA VAL A 100 -7.17 -1.16 -4.41
C VAL A 100 -5.76 -1.49 -3.91
N VAL A 101 -5.62 -2.39 -2.94
CA VAL A 101 -4.32 -2.79 -2.40
C VAL A 101 -3.47 -3.48 -3.47
N LEU A 102 -4.06 -4.44 -4.20
CA LEU A 102 -3.34 -5.18 -5.22
C LEU A 102 -2.94 -4.30 -6.41
N LEU A 103 -3.82 -3.38 -6.84
CA LEU A 103 -3.49 -2.42 -7.89
C LEU A 103 -2.34 -1.49 -7.48
N ALA A 104 -2.41 -0.93 -6.27
CA ALA A 104 -1.35 -0.07 -5.75
C ALA A 104 -0.01 -0.82 -5.64
N ALA A 105 -0.03 -2.04 -5.14
CA ALA A 105 1.16 -2.88 -5.03
C ALA A 105 1.74 -3.25 -6.40
N GLN A 106 0.91 -3.56 -7.38
CA GLN A 106 1.39 -3.86 -8.74
C GLN A 106 2.05 -2.62 -9.37
N LEU A 107 1.46 -1.43 -9.21
CA LEU A 107 2.08 -0.18 -9.66
C LEU A 107 3.42 0.08 -8.97
N LEU A 108 3.51 -0.18 -7.66
CA LEU A 108 4.77 -0.04 -6.92
C LEU A 108 5.83 -1.06 -7.36
N LYS A 109 5.41 -2.29 -7.69
CA LYS A 109 6.29 -3.33 -8.21
C LYS A 109 6.93 -2.92 -9.54
N GLU A 110 6.14 -2.38 -10.47
CA GLU A 110 6.65 -1.88 -11.75
C GLU A 110 7.61 -0.71 -11.58
N VAL A 111 7.33 0.20 -10.64
CA VAL A 111 8.16 1.37 -10.36
C VAL A 111 9.50 1.02 -9.73
N ARG A 112 9.59 -0.11 -9.03
CA ARG A 112 10.80 -0.53 -8.34
C ARG A 112 12.04 -0.53 -9.24
N GLY A 113 11.92 -1.08 -10.45
CA GLY A 113 13.03 -1.12 -11.42
C GLY A 113 13.53 0.28 -11.78
N TYR A 114 12.62 1.21 -12.06
CA TYR A 114 13.00 2.59 -12.39
C TYR A 114 13.70 3.32 -11.23
N ILE A 115 13.29 3.05 -9.99
CA ILE A 115 13.96 3.59 -8.80
C ILE A 115 15.36 2.98 -8.67
N GLU A 116 15.51 1.70 -8.93
CA GLU A 116 16.82 1.01 -8.93
C GLU A 116 17.76 1.56 -10.01
N GLU A 117 17.24 1.97 -11.16
CA GLU A 117 17.97 2.67 -12.23
C GLU A 117 18.28 4.14 -11.90
N GLY A 118 17.71 4.69 -10.84
CA GLY A 118 17.97 6.07 -10.40
C GLY A 118 17.00 7.12 -10.93
N VAL A 119 15.87 6.72 -11.48
CA VAL A 119 14.82 7.66 -11.90
C VAL A 119 14.25 8.38 -10.67
N SER A 120 14.13 9.71 -10.78
CA SER A 120 13.62 10.53 -9.68
C SER A 120 12.15 10.19 -9.35
N PRO A 121 11.79 10.01 -8.05
CA PRO A 121 10.42 9.78 -7.63
C PRO A 121 9.43 10.85 -8.11
N HIS A 122 9.88 12.10 -8.26
CA HIS A 122 9.04 13.19 -8.78
C HIS A 122 8.59 12.96 -10.23
N ILE A 123 9.45 12.39 -11.07
CA ILE A 123 9.12 12.05 -12.46
C ILE A 123 8.07 10.93 -12.47
N ILE A 124 8.25 9.91 -11.65
CA ILE A 124 7.32 8.79 -11.51
C ILE A 124 5.95 9.29 -11.02
N MET A 125 5.90 10.11 -9.99
CA MET A 125 4.67 10.70 -9.49
C MET A 125 3.94 11.56 -10.54
N LYS A 126 4.70 12.32 -11.35
CA LYS A 126 4.14 13.09 -12.46
C LYS A 126 3.50 12.17 -13.50
N GLY A 127 4.17 11.07 -13.84
CA GLY A 127 3.66 10.03 -14.74
C GLY A 127 2.34 9.43 -14.22
N PHE A 128 2.29 9.02 -12.96
CA PHE A 128 1.07 8.49 -12.36
C PHE A 128 -0.10 9.48 -12.37
N ARG A 129 0.14 10.76 -12.07
CA ARG A 129 -0.90 11.79 -12.13
C ARG A 129 -1.43 11.99 -13.55
N GLN A 130 -0.58 11.92 -14.57
CA GLN A 130 -0.99 12.02 -15.96
C GLN A 130 -1.80 10.78 -16.39
N ALA A 131 -1.31 9.58 -16.05
CA ALA A 131 -2.02 8.33 -16.33
C ALA A 131 -3.40 8.28 -15.67
N ALA A 132 -3.51 8.67 -14.40
CA ALA A 132 -4.79 8.73 -13.69
C ALA A 132 -5.79 9.67 -14.37
N LYS A 133 -5.35 10.85 -14.82
CA LYS A 133 -6.20 11.77 -15.59
C LYS A 133 -6.70 11.13 -16.89
N LEU A 134 -5.83 10.47 -17.63
CA LEU A 134 -6.21 9.80 -18.89
C LEU A 134 -7.24 8.69 -18.65
N VAL A 135 -7.02 7.85 -17.63
CA VAL A 135 -7.94 6.75 -17.30
C VAL A 135 -9.30 7.27 -16.84
N CYS A 136 -9.32 8.31 -15.96
CA CYS A 136 -10.59 8.86 -15.47
C CYS A 136 -11.39 9.63 -16.53
N PHE A 137 -10.72 10.28 -17.48
CA PHE A 137 -11.39 11.10 -18.49
C PHE A 137 -11.63 10.40 -19.84
N THR A 138 -11.02 9.23 -20.06
CA THR A 138 -11.26 8.45 -21.28
C THR A 138 -12.46 7.53 -21.00
N PRO A 139 -13.63 7.77 -21.63
CA PRO A 139 -14.75 6.85 -21.50
C PRO A 139 -14.32 5.52 -22.15
N LEU A 140 -14.18 4.49 -21.31
CA LEU A 140 -13.87 3.14 -21.78
C LEU A 140 -14.99 2.67 -22.72
N PRO A 141 -14.69 2.32 -23.98
CA PRO A 141 -15.70 1.84 -24.92
C PRO A 141 -16.29 0.48 -24.53
N ILE A 142 -15.80 -0.14 -23.47
CA ILE A 142 -16.18 -1.47 -22.98
C ILE A 142 -17.61 -1.50 -22.41
N ALA A 143 -18.14 -0.37 -21.93
CA ALA A 143 -19.51 -0.30 -21.39
C ALA A 143 -20.61 -0.32 -22.46
N ARG A 144 -20.30 -0.26 -23.76
CA ARG A 144 -21.27 -0.24 -24.88
C ARG A 144 -21.57 -1.59 -25.50
N SER A 145 -20.90 -2.67 -25.10
CA SER A 145 -21.02 -4.00 -25.72
C SER A 145 -21.84 -5.02 -24.94
N ILE A 146 -22.46 -4.63 -23.82
CA ILE A 146 -23.33 -5.51 -23.03
C ILE A 146 -24.71 -4.82 -22.96
N GLY A 147 -25.42 -4.85 -24.05
CA GLY A 147 -26.82 -4.47 -24.21
C GLY A 147 -27.51 -5.44 -25.15
#